data_012bcdecbffc115ce04b59eab9ef9028
#
_entry.id   012bcdecbffc115ce04b59eab9ef9028
#
_cell.length_a   1.000
_cell.length_b   1.000
_cell.length_c   1.000
_cell.angle_alpha   90.00
_cell.angle_beta   90.00
_cell.angle_gamma   90.00
#
_symmetry.space_group_name_H-M   'P 1'
#
loop_
_entity.id
_entity.type
_entity.pdbx_description
1 polymer ?
#
loop_
_entity_poly.entity_id
_entity_poly.type
_entity_poly.pdbx_seq_one_letter_code
_entity_poly.pdbx_strand_id
1 'polypeptide(L)'
;MGWRRERKTDWMSIGGCGMKNRQTPAHQPILWVDPFGGVKVKGWLEYESGELLAELRQVSSTECVQFEFILNPAGRSSADEFLAVNGRQIPMALIRNSRARRYVLRLRPDGSARVTIPRGGSATEARRFAERNKRWLERQLQRQAAHPNRPNEWLIGTEILFRGEPARIEAGVNGESGMIRFGGQAVRVADPAADLRPAIERHLWRLAAKELPPRILEYAALHRLPVRRTTVRNQRSRWGSCSRRGTISLNWRLIQTPLHVQDYIVLHELCHLREMNHSARFWREVERLCPGFEAAEQWLKQHSSLLR
;
A
#
# COMPACT_ATOMS: atom_id res chain seq x y z
N MET A 1 12.66 -22.11 30.36
CA MET A 1 12.21 -20.90 31.09
C MET A 1 12.81 -19.66 30.40
N GLY A 2 12.01 -18.74 29.91
CA GLY A 2 12.52 -17.38 29.61
C GLY A 2 12.64 -16.95 28.14
N TRP A 3 11.69 -17.25 27.26
CA TRP A 3 11.66 -16.70 25.89
C TRP A 3 10.27 -16.17 25.52
N ARG A 4 9.76 -15.17 26.23
CA ARG A 4 8.44 -14.55 25.93
C ARG A 4 8.42 -13.03 26.11
N ARG A 5 9.44 -12.28 25.71
CA ARG A 5 9.39 -10.83 25.88
C ARG A 5 9.82 -9.94 24.70
N GLU A 6 9.88 -10.46 23.46
CA GLU A 6 10.21 -9.60 22.30
C GLU A 6 9.29 -9.82 21.08
N ARG A 7 8.01 -10.08 21.28
CA ARG A 7 7.03 -10.04 20.18
C ARG A 7 6.22 -8.75 20.21
N LYS A 8 6.87 -7.61 20.11
CA LYS A 8 6.27 -6.38 19.60
C LYS A 8 6.71 -6.19 18.16
N THR A 9 6.17 -6.98 17.26
CA THR A 9 6.22 -6.65 15.84
C THR A 9 5.26 -5.50 15.60
N ASP A 10 5.79 -4.30 15.50
CA ASP A 10 5.12 -3.02 15.22
C ASP A 10 4.43 -2.95 13.83
N TRP A 11 3.92 -4.05 13.32
CA TRP A 11 3.38 -4.16 11.97
C TRP A 11 1.88 -3.84 11.85
N MET A 12 1.16 -3.76 12.96
CA MET A 12 -0.30 -3.67 12.93
C MET A 12 -0.93 -2.62 13.86
N SER A 13 -0.15 -1.75 14.45
CA SER A 13 -0.70 -0.79 15.39
C SER A 13 -0.77 0.61 14.81
N ILE A 14 -1.81 0.91 14.03
CA ILE A 14 -2.26 2.29 13.83
C ILE A 14 -3.79 2.32 13.83
N GLY A 15 -4.34 2.75 14.97
CA GLY A 15 -5.43 3.68 15.07
C GLY A 15 -6.84 3.19 14.78
N GLY A 16 -7.54 2.81 15.83
CA GLY A 16 -9.00 2.94 15.88
C GLY A 16 -9.38 4.43 15.85
N CYS A 17 -10.14 4.86 14.84
CA CYS A 17 -10.76 6.17 14.79
C CYS A 17 -12.23 6.02 15.14
N GLY A 18 -12.63 6.53 16.32
CA GLY A 18 -14.01 6.73 16.70
C GLY A 18 -14.62 7.85 15.85
N MET A 19 -15.69 7.53 15.13
CA MET A 19 -16.53 8.52 14.47
C MET A 19 -17.46 9.17 15.50
N LYS A 20 -17.28 10.45 15.74
CA LYS A 20 -18.33 11.35 16.21
C LYS A 20 -18.92 12.06 15.00
N ASN A 21 -20.24 11.87 14.83
CA ASN A 21 -21.10 12.59 13.90
C ASN A 21 -20.91 14.10 14.06
N ARG A 22 -20.52 14.79 12.98
CA ARG A 22 -20.81 16.21 12.81
C ARG A 22 -21.17 16.45 11.34
N GLN A 23 -22.29 17.12 11.18
CA GLN A 23 -22.92 17.57 9.97
C GLN A 23 -21.88 18.20 9.01
N THR A 24 -21.86 17.72 7.79
CA THR A 24 -21.13 18.31 6.67
C THR A 24 -21.97 19.41 6.04
N PRO A 25 -21.38 20.59 5.74
CA PRO A 25 -22.02 21.55 4.85
C PRO A 25 -22.04 20.99 3.42
N ALA A 26 -23.13 21.27 2.74
CA ALA A 26 -23.40 20.87 1.37
C ALA A 26 -22.37 21.45 0.39
N HIS A 27 -22.14 20.71 -0.72
CA HIS A 27 -21.52 21.12 -1.98
C HIS A 27 -20.00 21.25 -2.04
N GLN A 28 -19.33 20.08 -2.10
CA GLN A 28 -18.08 19.94 -2.84
C GLN A 28 -18.13 18.67 -3.69
N PRO A 29 -17.79 18.73 -4.98
CA PRO A 29 -17.74 17.53 -5.84
C PRO A 29 -16.63 16.62 -5.37
N ILE A 30 -16.97 15.36 -5.14
CA ILE A 30 -16.00 14.32 -4.82
C ILE A 30 -15.42 13.80 -6.14
N LEU A 31 -14.23 14.25 -6.47
CA LEU A 31 -13.43 13.67 -7.56
C LEU A 31 -12.94 12.28 -7.15
N TRP A 32 -13.44 11.26 -7.81
CA TRP A 32 -12.89 9.92 -7.73
C TRP A 32 -11.96 9.70 -8.90
N VAL A 33 -10.68 9.53 -8.62
CA VAL A 33 -9.69 9.08 -9.60
C VAL A 33 -9.61 7.57 -9.49
N ASP A 34 -10.00 6.88 -10.56
CA ASP A 34 -9.80 5.46 -10.75
C ASP A 34 -8.28 5.17 -10.64
N PRO A 35 -7.84 4.09 -9.96
CA PRO A 35 -6.42 3.75 -9.87
C PRO A 35 -5.75 3.45 -11.23
N PHE A 36 -6.49 3.52 -12.32
CA PHE A 36 -6.05 3.33 -13.71
C PHE A 36 -6.14 4.59 -14.57
N GLY A 37 -6.28 5.79 -13.95
CA GLY A 37 -6.20 7.07 -14.66
C GLY A 37 -7.50 7.58 -15.29
N GLY A 38 -8.63 6.92 -15.07
CA GLY A 38 -9.94 7.41 -15.51
C GLY A 38 -10.56 8.37 -14.48
N VAL A 39 -10.92 9.58 -14.89
CA VAL A 39 -11.65 10.54 -14.05
C VAL A 39 -13.15 10.37 -14.29
N LYS A 40 -13.89 9.92 -13.27
CA LYS A 40 -15.36 9.93 -13.28
C LYS A 40 -15.87 11.05 -12.37
N VAL A 41 -16.50 12.03 -12.95
CA VAL A 41 -17.21 13.10 -12.24
C VAL A 41 -18.64 12.64 -11.98
N LYS A 42 -19.05 12.53 -10.72
CA LYS A 42 -20.43 12.28 -10.32
C LYS A 42 -20.92 13.47 -9.50
N GLY A 43 -21.64 14.36 -10.14
CA GLY A 43 -22.28 15.50 -9.52
C GLY A 43 -22.69 16.54 -10.58
N TRP A 44 -23.90 17.06 -10.48
CA TRP A 44 -24.37 18.17 -11.30
C TRP A 44 -23.71 19.46 -10.79
N LEU A 45 -23.03 20.18 -11.67
CA LEU A 45 -22.58 21.54 -11.45
C LEU A 45 -23.66 22.45 -12.05
N GLU A 46 -24.52 23.02 -11.24
CA GLU A 46 -25.18 24.26 -11.57
C GLU A 46 -24.23 25.40 -11.20
N TYR A 47 -23.66 26.05 -12.19
CA TYR A 47 -22.93 27.31 -12.01
C TYR A 47 -23.55 28.35 -12.92
N GLU A 48 -24.14 29.36 -12.30
CA GLU A 48 -24.56 30.60 -12.97
C GLU A 48 -23.30 31.42 -13.27
N SER A 49 -22.79 31.35 -14.49
CA SER A 49 -22.16 32.42 -15.23
C SER A 49 -21.55 31.90 -16.53
N GLY A 50 -22.00 32.46 -17.62
CA GLY A 50 -21.81 31.99 -19.00
C GLY A 50 -20.43 32.18 -19.62
N GLU A 51 -19.36 32.42 -18.87
CA GLU A 51 -18.02 32.67 -19.43
C GLU A 51 -17.07 31.48 -19.46
N LEU A 52 -17.34 30.42 -18.69
CA LEU A 52 -16.44 29.26 -18.63
C LEU A 52 -16.71 28.21 -19.72
N LEU A 53 -17.83 28.31 -20.44
CA LEU A 53 -18.20 27.34 -21.51
C LEU A 53 -17.55 27.67 -22.87
N ALA A 54 -16.96 28.83 -23.04
CA ALA A 54 -16.33 29.25 -24.30
C ALA A 54 -14.93 28.64 -24.50
N GLU A 55 -14.18 28.33 -23.44
CA GLU A 55 -12.81 27.79 -23.55
C GLU A 55 -12.77 26.27 -23.71
N LEU A 56 -13.83 25.54 -23.37
CA LEU A 56 -13.86 24.07 -23.50
C LEU A 56 -14.31 23.58 -24.88
N ARG A 57 -14.71 24.43 -25.80
CA ARG A 57 -15.20 24.04 -27.14
C ARG A 57 -14.13 24.01 -28.24
N GLN A 58 -12.90 24.37 -27.96
CA GLN A 58 -11.87 24.54 -29.00
C GLN A 58 -10.66 23.59 -28.90
N VAL A 59 -10.79 22.46 -28.20
CA VAL A 59 -9.74 21.42 -28.21
C VAL A 59 -10.31 20.14 -28.79
N SER A 60 -10.47 20.14 -30.11
CA SER A 60 -10.54 18.90 -30.88
C SER A 60 -9.26 18.80 -31.69
N SER A 61 -8.64 17.66 -31.60
CA SER A 61 -7.53 17.09 -32.37
C SER A 61 -6.11 17.33 -31.87
N THR A 62 -5.55 16.24 -31.38
CA THR A 62 -4.14 15.83 -31.55
C THR A 62 -3.06 16.69 -30.92
N GLU A 63 -3.13 16.89 -29.59
CA GLU A 63 -1.93 17.11 -28.79
C GLU A 63 -2.17 16.65 -27.36
N CYS A 64 -1.23 15.82 -26.88
CA CYS A 64 -1.20 15.31 -25.50
C CYS A 64 -0.95 16.51 -24.57
N VAL A 65 -2.00 17.08 -23.99
CA VAL A 65 -1.85 18.18 -23.02
C VAL A 65 -1.40 17.55 -21.71
N GLN A 66 -0.13 17.70 -21.39
CA GLN A 66 0.39 17.48 -20.04
C GLN A 66 -0.23 18.55 -19.13
N PHE A 67 -1.21 18.14 -18.32
CA PHE A 67 -1.63 18.96 -17.20
C PHE A 67 -0.58 18.86 -16.10
N GLU A 68 0.32 19.82 -16.03
CA GLU A 68 1.04 20.11 -14.80
C GLU A 68 0.03 20.63 -13.77
N PHE A 69 -0.42 19.73 -12.90
CA PHE A 69 -1.07 20.15 -11.67
C PHE A 69 -0.03 20.86 -10.80
N ILE A 70 0.02 22.17 -10.88
CA ILE A 70 0.62 23.00 -9.84
C ILE A 70 -0.27 22.77 -8.60
N LEU A 71 0.05 21.73 -7.85
CA LEU A 71 -0.47 21.56 -6.49
C LEU A 71 -0.01 22.78 -5.70
N ASN A 72 -0.92 23.72 -5.49
CA ASN A 72 -0.71 24.84 -4.61
C ASN A 72 -0.19 24.31 -3.25
N PRO A 73 1.04 24.58 -2.84
CA PRO A 73 1.55 24.11 -1.57
C PRO A 73 1.01 25.03 -0.47
N ALA A 74 -0.22 24.80 -0.05
CA ALA A 74 -0.72 25.33 1.22
C ALA A 74 -0.01 24.60 2.37
N GLY A 75 1.23 24.92 2.55
CA GLY A 75 2.12 24.47 3.59
C GLY A 75 3.50 25.00 3.26
N ARG A 76 3.83 26.17 3.77
CA ARG A 76 5.18 26.75 3.66
C ARG A 76 6.19 25.66 4.01
N SER A 77 6.93 25.17 3.01
CA SER A 77 8.18 24.45 3.19
C SER A 77 9.11 25.40 3.95
N SER A 78 9.29 25.14 5.23
CA SER A 78 10.44 25.74 5.94
C SER A 78 11.69 25.23 5.24
N ALA A 79 12.67 26.11 5.08
CA ALA A 79 13.98 25.91 4.47
C ALA A 79 14.45 24.45 4.58
N ASP A 80 15.09 23.95 3.52
CA ASP A 80 15.64 22.61 3.46
C ASP A 80 16.50 22.33 4.69
N GLU A 81 15.92 21.58 5.63
CA GLU A 81 16.62 21.16 6.84
C GLU A 81 17.39 19.88 6.51
N PHE A 82 18.56 19.76 7.07
CA PHE A 82 19.42 18.59 6.89
C PHE A 82 19.62 17.87 8.22
N LEU A 83 19.66 16.56 8.16
CA LEU A 83 20.01 15.70 9.28
C LEU A 83 21.32 14.98 8.96
N ALA A 84 22.37 15.23 9.77
CA ALA A 84 23.66 14.57 9.59
C ALA A 84 23.57 13.11 10.06
N VAL A 85 23.75 12.14 9.14
CA VAL A 85 23.76 10.70 9.42
C VAL A 85 25.00 10.09 8.78
N ASN A 86 25.94 9.57 9.58
CA ASN A 86 27.20 8.98 9.12
C ASN A 86 27.97 9.86 8.12
N GLY A 87 28.13 11.13 8.46
CA GLY A 87 28.85 12.10 7.62
C GLY A 87 28.10 12.56 6.37
N ARG A 88 26.89 12.03 6.11
CA ARG A 88 26.01 12.46 5.00
C ARG A 88 24.95 13.43 5.50
N GLN A 89 24.70 14.48 4.75
CA GLN A 89 23.60 15.41 4.98
C GLN A 89 22.33 14.86 4.30
N ILE A 90 21.36 14.43 5.08
CA ILE A 90 20.08 13.90 4.59
C ILE A 90 19.06 15.03 4.59
N PRO A 91 18.49 15.40 3.42
CA PRO A 91 17.42 16.38 3.37
C PRO A 91 16.24 15.95 4.24
N MET A 92 15.72 16.86 5.06
CA MET A 92 14.65 16.54 6.01
C MET A 92 13.49 17.51 5.90
N ALA A 93 12.29 16.99 5.58
CA ALA A 93 11.07 17.75 5.52
C ALA A 93 10.25 17.59 6.81
N LEU A 94 9.87 18.69 7.44
CA LEU A 94 8.98 18.75 8.60
C LEU A 94 7.55 19.05 8.13
N ILE A 95 6.61 18.12 8.34
CA ILE A 95 5.23 18.27 7.85
C ILE A 95 4.24 18.16 9.01
N ARG A 96 3.45 19.22 9.22
CA ARG A 96 2.36 19.22 10.20
C ARG A 96 1.18 18.40 9.70
N ASN A 97 0.63 17.56 10.58
CA ASN A 97 -0.58 16.81 10.30
C ASN A 97 -1.49 16.85 11.54
N SER A 98 -2.60 17.57 11.44
CA SER A 98 -3.57 17.75 12.53
C SER A 98 -4.25 16.46 12.98
N ARG A 99 -4.23 15.41 12.13
CA ARG A 99 -4.77 14.08 12.46
C ARG A 99 -3.74 13.17 13.12
N ALA A 100 -2.46 13.50 13.03
CA ALA A 100 -1.41 12.71 13.67
C ALA A 100 -1.44 12.91 15.19
N ARG A 101 -1.27 11.83 15.93
CA ARG A 101 -1.21 11.83 17.41
C ARG A 101 0.21 11.73 17.96
N ARG A 102 1.21 11.45 17.10
CA ARG A 102 2.61 11.25 17.47
C ARG A 102 3.54 11.70 16.34
N TYR A 103 4.78 11.96 16.68
CA TYR A 103 5.85 12.17 15.68
C TYR A 103 6.09 10.88 14.90
N VAL A 104 6.30 10.98 13.60
CA VAL A 104 6.61 9.84 12.73
C VAL A 104 7.75 10.22 11.79
N LEU A 105 8.87 9.49 11.87
CA LEU A 105 9.99 9.61 10.92
C LEU A 105 9.81 8.57 9.80
N ARG A 106 9.99 9.00 8.55
CA ARG A 106 9.96 8.16 7.36
C ARG A 106 11.13 8.49 6.45
N LEU A 107 11.76 7.47 5.88
CA LEU A 107 12.67 7.60 4.75
C LEU A 107 11.84 7.54 3.47
N ARG A 108 12.10 8.45 2.52
CA ARG A 108 11.49 8.46 1.20
C ARG A 108 12.33 7.67 0.20
N PRO A 109 11.76 7.26 -0.95
CA PRO A 109 12.52 6.59 -2.00
C PRO A 109 13.69 7.41 -2.56
N ASP A 110 13.58 8.73 -2.56
CA ASP A 110 14.63 9.68 -2.96
C ASP A 110 15.77 9.82 -1.94
N GLY A 111 15.74 9.08 -0.84
CA GLY A 111 16.72 9.15 0.23
C GLY A 111 16.49 10.29 1.22
N SER A 112 15.49 11.15 1.02
CA SER A 112 15.15 12.21 1.97
C SER A 112 14.37 11.70 3.18
N ALA A 113 14.51 12.36 4.32
CA ALA A 113 13.75 12.08 5.53
C ALA A 113 12.50 12.97 5.61
N ARG A 114 11.40 12.42 6.14
CA ARG A 114 10.20 13.20 6.45
C ARG A 114 9.78 12.96 7.89
N VAL A 115 9.63 14.04 8.65
CA VAL A 115 9.08 13.98 10.01
C VAL A 115 7.68 14.56 10.02
N THR A 116 6.72 13.77 10.47
CA THR A 116 5.35 14.24 10.69
C THR A 116 5.23 14.82 12.10
N ILE A 117 4.80 16.07 12.19
CA ILE A 117 4.54 16.78 13.44
C ILE A 117 3.06 16.57 13.80
N PRO A 118 2.75 16.01 14.98
CA PRO A 118 1.37 15.81 15.42
C PRO A 118 0.68 17.12 15.82
N ARG A 119 -0.64 17.05 16.07
CA ARG A 119 -1.38 18.16 16.64
C ARG A 119 -0.77 18.54 18.00
N GLY A 120 -0.45 19.84 18.18
CA GLY A 120 0.18 20.35 19.38
C GLY A 120 1.71 20.14 19.46
N GLY A 121 2.30 19.44 18.51
CA GLY A 121 3.75 19.26 18.43
C GLY A 121 4.49 20.47 17.85
N SER A 122 5.80 20.56 18.10
CA SER A 122 6.68 21.63 17.63
C SER A 122 7.71 21.14 16.60
N ALA A 123 8.24 22.06 15.78
CA ALA A 123 9.34 21.76 14.86
C ALA A 123 10.62 21.40 15.64
N THR A 124 10.87 22.06 16.75
CA THR A 124 12.03 21.78 17.63
C THR A 124 12.00 20.35 18.15
N GLU A 125 10.84 19.87 18.61
CA GLU A 125 10.69 18.48 19.05
C GLU A 125 10.79 17.50 17.89
N ALA A 126 10.31 17.85 16.69
CA ALA A 126 10.47 17.03 15.49
C ALA A 126 11.95 16.82 15.14
N ARG A 127 12.77 17.87 15.22
CA ARG A 127 14.23 17.78 15.03
C ARG A 127 14.87 16.87 16.08
N ARG A 128 14.56 17.08 17.35
CA ARG A 128 15.06 16.23 18.45
C ARG A 128 14.61 14.76 18.27
N PHE A 129 13.40 14.56 17.79
CA PHE A 129 12.90 13.22 17.48
C PHE A 129 13.68 12.56 16.34
N ALA A 130 13.97 13.28 15.25
CA ALA A 130 14.82 12.80 14.15
C ALA A 130 16.22 12.45 14.62
N GLU A 131 16.85 13.35 15.44
CA GLU A 131 18.17 13.13 16.03
C GLU A 131 18.24 11.84 16.85
N ARG A 132 17.27 11.59 17.73
CA ARG A 132 17.22 10.37 18.55
C ARG A 132 17.04 9.10 17.72
N ASN A 133 16.50 9.23 16.49
CA ASN A 133 16.23 8.10 15.60
C ASN A 133 17.24 7.96 14.45
N LYS A 134 18.40 8.63 14.53
CA LYS A 134 19.46 8.56 13.49
C LYS A 134 19.88 7.13 13.18
N ARG A 135 20.11 6.29 14.20
CA ARG A 135 20.49 4.87 14.00
C ARG A 135 19.43 4.07 13.24
N TRP A 136 18.15 4.39 13.43
CA TRP A 136 17.07 3.78 12.65
C TRP A 136 17.14 4.24 11.20
N LEU A 137 17.30 5.54 10.96
CA LEU A 137 17.40 6.12 9.62
C LEU A 137 18.61 5.55 8.86
N GLU A 138 19.75 5.44 9.52
CA GLU A 138 20.95 4.81 8.98
C GLU A 138 20.69 3.38 8.49
N ARG A 139 20.08 2.53 9.32
CA ARG A 139 19.72 1.17 8.93
C ARG A 139 18.75 1.13 7.74
N GLN A 140 17.84 2.10 7.64
CA GLN A 140 16.93 2.18 6.50
C GLN A 140 17.67 2.61 5.22
N LEU A 141 18.60 3.57 5.30
CA LEU A 141 19.44 3.99 4.19
C LEU A 141 20.35 2.85 3.70
N GLN A 142 20.96 2.09 4.61
CA GLN A 142 21.75 0.92 4.27
C GLN A 142 20.90 -0.15 3.58
N ARG A 143 19.69 -0.41 4.06
CA ARG A 143 18.75 -1.32 3.40
C ARG A 143 18.35 -0.83 2.02
N GLN A 144 18.11 0.47 1.87
CA GLN A 144 17.79 1.07 0.57
C GLN A 144 18.98 0.98 -0.39
N ALA A 145 20.20 1.21 0.09
CA ALA A 145 21.43 1.09 -0.71
C ALA A 145 21.76 -0.36 -1.08
N ALA A 146 21.50 -1.32 -0.18
CA ALA A 146 21.67 -2.74 -0.45
C ALA A 146 20.65 -3.29 -1.46
N HIS A 147 19.52 -2.58 -1.62
CA HIS A 147 18.50 -2.86 -2.61
C HIS A 147 18.28 -1.59 -3.44
N PRO A 148 19.26 -1.20 -4.29
CA PRO A 148 19.10 -0.06 -5.16
C PRO A 148 17.82 -0.25 -5.95
N ASN A 149 17.04 0.82 -6.11
CA ASN A 149 15.73 0.81 -6.76
C ASN A 149 15.74 -0.23 -7.87
N ARG A 150 15.02 -1.35 -7.69
CA ARG A 150 14.70 -2.21 -8.83
C ARG A 150 14.14 -1.27 -9.89
N PRO A 151 14.54 -1.40 -11.14
CA PRO A 151 13.98 -0.58 -12.19
C PRO A 151 12.47 -0.58 -11.98
N ASN A 152 11.92 0.62 -11.87
CA ASN A 152 10.48 0.78 -11.54
C ASN A 152 9.63 0.15 -12.66
N GLU A 153 10.27 -0.11 -13.79
CA GLU A 153 9.74 -0.69 -15.01
C GLU A 153 10.03 -2.19 -15.08
N TRP A 154 9.03 -2.95 -15.46
CA TRP A 154 9.16 -4.38 -15.75
C TRP A 154 9.22 -4.58 -17.25
N LEU A 155 10.29 -5.16 -17.72
CA LEU A 155 10.50 -5.49 -19.13
C LEU A 155 10.50 -7.01 -19.32
N ILE A 156 10.48 -7.46 -20.57
CA ILE A 156 10.73 -8.87 -20.91
C ILE A 156 12.09 -9.26 -20.32
N GLY A 157 12.15 -10.41 -19.66
CA GLY A 157 13.30 -10.89 -18.91
C GLY A 157 13.33 -10.53 -17.43
N THR A 158 12.50 -9.56 -16.97
CA THR A 158 12.37 -9.25 -15.51
C THR A 158 11.80 -10.43 -14.75
N GLU A 159 12.37 -10.72 -13.59
CA GLU A 159 11.82 -11.70 -12.64
C GLU A 159 10.91 -11.03 -11.63
N ILE A 160 9.71 -11.57 -11.46
CA ILE A 160 8.73 -11.17 -10.46
C ILE A 160 8.35 -12.36 -9.59
N LEU A 161 7.88 -12.12 -8.38
CA LEU A 161 7.30 -13.21 -7.58
C LEU A 161 5.85 -13.47 -8.02
N PHE A 162 5.53 -14.75 -8.22
CA PHE A 162 4.18 -15.22 -8.44
C PHE A 162 3.95 -16.52 -7.67
N ARG A 163 2.96 -16.54 -6.77
CA ARG A 163 2.65 -17.67 -5.88
C ARG A 163 3.83 -18.17 -5.04
N GLY A 164 4.76 -17.26 -4.72
CA GLY A 164 5.95 -17.54 -3.92
C GLY A 164 7.18 -17.92 -4.72
N GLU A 165 7.02 -18.21 -6.01
CA GLU A 165 8.10 -18.61 -6.90
C GLU A 165 8.54 -17.45 -7.81
N PRO A 166 9.84 -17.37 -8.16
CA PRO A 166 10.32 -16.48 -9.19
C PRO A 166 9.69 -16.84 -10.55
N ALA A 167 9.11 -15.87 -11.21
CA ALA A 167 8.54 -16.03 -12.54
C ALA A 167 9.14 -14.99 -13.48
N ARG A 168 9.79 -15.43 -14.53
CA ARG A 168 10.37 -14.56 -15.56
C ARG A 168 9.28 -14.10 -16.51
N ILE A 169 9.30 -12.82 -16.86
CA ILE A 169 8.42 -12.26 -17.89
C ILE A 169 8.98 -12.61 -19.25
N GLU A 170 8.21 -13.31 -20.06
CA GLU A 170 8.58 -13.79 -21.40
C GLU A 170 7.64 -13.20 -22.45
N ALA A 171 8.12 -13.07 -23.67
CA ALA A 171 7.29 -12.74 -24.82
C ALA A 171 6.32 -13.90 -25.15
N GLY A 172 5.19 -13.59 -25.74
CA GLY A 172 4.25 -14.59 -26.25
C GLY A 172 4.89 -15.48 -27.33
N VAL A 173 4.47 -16.72 -27.43
CA VAL A 173 5.01 -17.72 -28.36
C VAL A 173 4.26 -17.66 -29.69
N ASN A 174 4.98 -17.88 -30.81
CA ASN A 174 4.39 -18.14 -32.14
C ASN A 174 3.39 -17.11 -32.67
N GLY A 175 3.83 -15.83 -32.82
CA GLY A 175 3.02 -14.82 -33.51
C GLY A 175 1.87 -14.20 -32.68
N GLU A 176 1.79 -14.49 -31.39
CA GLU A 176 0.90 -13.79 -30.46
C GLU A 176 1.40 -12.37 -30.19
N SER A 177 1.24 -11.49 -31.19
CA SER A 177 1.62 -10.07 -31.03
C SER A 177 0.88 -9.46 -29.84
N GLY A 178 1.64 -8.75 -28.98
CA GLY A 178 1.08 -8.10 -27.80
C GLY A 178 0.72 -9.03 -26.63
N MET A 179 1.26 -10.25 -26.59
CA MET A 179 1.12 -11.16 -25.44
C MET A 179 2.44 -11.30 -24.68
N ILE A 180 2.34 -11.35 -23.35
CA ILE A 180 3.44 -11.72 -22.46
C ILE A 180 3.03 -12.88 -21.57
N ARG A 181 4.00 -13.66 -21.07
CA ARG A 181 3.77 -14.82 -20.21
C ARG A 181 4.63 -14.74 -18.95
N PHE A 182 4.12 -15.21 -17.83
CA PHE A 182 4.88 -15.40 -16.58
C PHE A 182 4.10 -16.38 -15.68
N GLY A 183 4.80 -17.29 -15.02
CA GLY A 183 4.20 -18.20 -14.02
C GLY A 183 2.94 -18.92 -14.50
N GLY A 184 2.88 -19.35 -15.78
CA GLY A 184 1.71 -19.98 -16.37
C GLY A 184 0.55 -19.03 -16.71
N GLN A 185 0.74 -17.71 -16.54
CA GLN A 185 -0.23 -16.68 -16.91
C GLN A 185 0.10 -16.11 -18.29
N ALA A 186 -0.94 -15.74 -19.05
CA ALA A 186 -0.83 -15.01 -20.31
C ALA A 186 -1.56 -13.66 -20.17
N VAL A 187 -0.90 -12.57 -20.55
CA VAL A 187 -1.42 -11.21 -20.41
C VAL A 187 -1.26 -10.46 -21.72
N ARG A 188 -2.34 -9.88 -22.19
CA ARG A 188 -2.30 -8.99 -23.36
C ARG A 188 -1.80 -7.61 -22.94
N VAL A 189 -0.83 -7.08 -23.69
CA VAL A 189 -0.24 -5.76 -23.50
C VAL A 189 -0.29 -4.97 -24.81
N ALA A 190 -0.34 -3.67 -24.72
CA ALA A 190 -0.38 -2.80 -25.90
C ALA A 190 0.99 -2.79 -26.62
N ASP A 191 2.07 -2.70 -25.86
CA ASP A 191 3.45 -2.69 -26.34
C ASP A 191 4.32 -3.56 -25.41
N PRO A 192 4.86 -4.68 -25.90
CA PRO A 192 5.76 -5.54 -25.14
C PRO A 192 7.12 -4.91 -24.81
N ALA A 193 7.53 -3.85 -25.52
CA ALA A 193 8.79 -3.15 -25.27
C ALA A 193 8.66 -2.05 -24.19
N ALA A 194 7.43 -1.64 -23.85
CA ALA A 194 7.17 -0.66 -22.83
C ALA A 194 7.18 -1.27 -21.41
N ASP A 195 6.99 -0.44 -20.38
CA ASP A 195 6.82 -0.89 -19.00
C ASP A 195 5.59 -1.80 -18.84
N LEU A 196 5.83 -3.06 -18.59
CA LEU A 196 4.82 -4.12 -18.44
C LEU A 196 4.17 -4.14 -17.04
N ARG A 197 4.76 -3.44 -16.08
CA ARG A 197 4.32 -3.46 -14.68
C ARG A 197 2.84 -3.09 -14.51
N PRO A 198 2.31 -2.02 -15.12
CA PRO A 198 0.90 -1.65 -14.95
C PRO A 198 -0.07 -2.72 -15.47
N ALA A 199 0.28 -3.41 -16.56
CA ALA A 199 -0.53 -4.47 -17.14
C ALA A 199 -0.50 -5.73 -16.26
N ILE A 200 0.67 -6.13 -15.78
CA ILE A 200 0.86 -7.29 -14.92
C ILE A 200 0.22 -7.05 -13.54
N GLU A 201 0.43 -5.90 -12.90
CA GLU A 201 -0.23 -5.57 -11.62
C GLU A 201 -1.76 -5.58 -11.73
N ARG A 202 -2.31 -5.10 -12.85
CA ARG A 202 -3.75 -5.16 -13.13
C ARG A 202 -4.23 -6.61 -13.25
N HIS A 203 -3.47 -7.46 -13.92
CA HIS A 203 -3.79 -8.89 -14.06
C HIS A 203 -3.73 -9.59 -12.69
N LEU A 204 -2.66 -9.41 -11.93
CA LEU A 204 -2.50 -9.96 -10.59
C LEU A 204 -3.62 -9.49 -9.65
N TRP A 205 -4.03 -8.23 -9.77
CA TRP A 205 -5.16 -7.70 -9.00
C TRP A 205 -6.48 -8.41 -9.35
N ARG A 206 -6.73 -8.70 -10.66
CA ARG A 206 -7.92 -9.46 -11.08
C ARG A 206 -7.90 -10.88 -10.54
N LEU A 207 -6.73 -11.55 -10.56
CA LEU A 207 -6.55 -12.87 -9.96
C LEU A 207 -6.85 -12.84 -8.46
N ALA A 208 -6.27 -11.88 -7.75
CA ALA A 208 -6.52 -11.70 -6.32
C ALA A 208 -8.00 -11.45 -6.02
N ALA A 209 -8.68 -10.64 -6.83
CA ALA A 209 -10.10 -10.35 -6.69
C ALA A 209 -10.98 -11.58 -6.94
N LYS A 210 -10.51 -12.50 -7.76
CA LYS A 210 -11.20 -13.77 -8.07
C LYS A 210 -10.93 -14.84 -7.01
N GLU A 211 -9.68 -14.98 -6.53
CA GLU A 211 -9.24 -16.12 -5.72
C GLU A 211 -9.34 -15.87 -4.21
N LEU A 212 -8.99 -14.66 -3.72
CA LEU A 212 -8.93 -14.41 -2.28
C LEU A 212 -10.30 -14.35 -1.59
N PRO A 213 -11.36 -13.74 -2.16
CA PRO A 213 -12.66 -13.71 -1.48
C PRO A 213 -13.29 -15.10 -1.24
N PRO A 214 -13.31 -16.04 -2.20
CA PRO A 214 -13.81 -17.40 -1.95
C PRO A 214 -13.03 -18.09 -0.83
N ARG A 215 -11.71 -17.94 -0.79
CA ARG A 215 -10.85 -18.53 0.23
C ARG A 215 -11.16 -18.00 1.64
N ILE A 216 -11.44 -16.70 1.78
CA ILE A 216 -11.91 -16.12 3.05
C ILE A 216 -13.21 -16.79 3.48
N LEU A 217 -14.18 -16.96 2.55
CA LEU A 217 -15.49 -17.52 2.87
C LEU A 217 -15.39 -19.02 3.23
N GLU A 218 -14.52 -19.77 2.55
CA GLU A 218 -14.23 -21.17 2.85
C GLU A 218 -13.73 -21.34 4.30
N TYR A 219 -12.69 -20.61 4.69
CA TYR A 219 -12.17 -20.64 6.07
C TYR A 219 -13.17 -20.09 7.08
N ALA A 220 -13.93 -19.06 6.71
CA ALA A 220 -14.97 -18.52 7.57
C ALA A 220 -16.06 -19.57 7.86
N ALA A 221 -16.49 -20.32 6.85
CA ALA A 221 -17.45 -21.41 6.98
C ALA A 221 -16.87 -22.56 7.83
N LEU A 222 -15.66 -23.01 7.53
CA LEU A 222 -14.96 -24.08 8.25
C LEU A 222 -14.86 -23.78 9.75
N HIS A 223 -14.57 -22.55 10.12
CA HIS A 223 -14.38 -22.14 11.51
C HIS A 223 -15.61 -21.42 12.12
N ARG A 224 -16.75 -21.41 11.41
CA ARG A 224 -18.02 -20.80 11.83
C ARG A 224 -17.84 -19.33 12.24
N LEU A 225 -17.14 -18.55 11.42
CA LEU A 225 -16.84 -17.14 11.68
C LEU A 225 -17.75 -16.24 10.82
N PRO A 226 -18.41 -15.22 11.41
CA PRO A 226 -19.37 -14.39 10.69
C PRO A 226 -18.70 -13.31 9.86
N VAL A 227 -18.37 -13.60 8.60
CA VAL A 227 -17.88 -12.61 7.64
C VAL A 227 -19.07 -11.94 6.94
N ARG A 228 -19.15 -10.61 7.02
CA ARG A 228 -20.20 -9.82 6.36
C ARG A 228 -19.80 -9.35 4.97
N ARG A 229 -18.54 -9.06 4.76
CA ARG A 229 -18.03 -8.54 3.49
C ARG A 229 -16.55 -8.87 3.32
N THR A 230 -16.18 -9.19 2.09
CA THR A 230 -14.78 -9.35 1.67
C THR A 230 -14.41 -8.27 0.64
N THR A 231 -13.17 -7.78 0.67
CA THR A 231 -12.66 -6.81 -0.31
C THR A 231 -11.19 -7.06 -0.58
N VAL A 232 -10.77 -6.83 -1.82
CA VAL A 232 -9.35 -6.80 -2.20
C VAL A 232 -8.95 -5.34 -2.42
N ARG A 233 -7.80 -4.94 -1.87
CA ARG A 233 -7.33 -3.55 -1.86
C ARG A 233 -5.84 -3.44 -2.20
N ASN A 234 -5.42 -2.24 -2.59
CA ASN A 234 -4.01 -1.89 -2.77
C ASN A 234 -3.50 -1.15 -1.53
N GLN A 235 -3.20 -1.88 -0.46
CA GLN A 235 -2.71 -1.29 0.79
C GLN A 235 -1.17 -1.25 0.77
N ARG A 236 -0.58 -0.13 1.22
CA ARG A 236 0.88 0.03 1.24
C ARG A 236 1.54 -0.52 2.51
N SER A 237 0.82 -0.60 3.62
CA SER A 237 1.40 -0.85 4.95
C SER A 237 0.89 -2.11 5.66
N ARG A 238 -0.01 -2.87 5.03
CA ARG A 238 -0.59 -4.08 5.64
C ARG A 238 -0.98 -5.11 4.59
N TRP A 239 -1.03 -6.36 5.00
CA TRP A 239 -1.44 -7.49 4.17
C TRP A 239 -2.94 -7.74 4.23
N GLY A 240 -3.55 -7.43 5.37
CA GLY A 240 -4.97 -7.55 5.58
C GLY A 240 -5.49 -6.54 6.60
N SER A 241 -6.79 -6.54 6.83
CA SER A 241 -7.47 -5.85 7.93
C SER A 241 -8.86 -6.40 8.14
N CYS A 242 -9.25 -6.56 9.40
CA CYS A 242 -10.61 -6.88 9.82
C CYS A 242 -11.24 -5.68 10.52
N SER A 243 -12.50 -5.41 10.22
CA SER A 243 -13.29 -4.41 10.94
C SER A 243 -14.21 -5.08 11.98
N ARG A 244 -14.57 -4.36 13.04
CA ARG A 244 -15.56 -4.81 14.03
C ARG A 244 -16.92 -5.18 13.42
N ARG A 245 -17.23 -4.70 12.21
CA ARG A 245 -18.45 -5.02 11.48
C ARG A 245 -18.34 -6.29 10.62
N GLY A 246 -17.27 -7.05 10.73
CA GLY A 246 -17.05 -8.28 9.95
C GLY A 246 -16.65 -8.06 8.50
N THR A 247 -16.05 -6.90 8.17
CA THR A 247 -15.46 -6.70 6.84
C THR A 247 -14.00 -7.12 6.85
N ILE A 248 -13.63 -8.09 6.04
CA ILE A 248 -12.26 -8.53 5.80
C ILE A 248 -11.75 -7.86 4.52
N SER A 249 -10.60 -7.23 4.60
CA SER A 249 -9.94 -6.62 3.44
C SER A 249 -8.55 -7.22 3.28
N LEU A 250 -8.20 -7.72 2.11
CA LEU A 250 -6.89 -8.30 1.80
C LEU A 250 -6.14 -7.46 0.77
N ASN A 251 -4.83 -7.46 0.85
CA ASN A 251 -3.96 -6.86 -0.14
C ASN A 251 -3.87 -7.77 -1.38
N TRP A 252 -4.07 -7.23 -2.58
CA TRP A 252 -3.97 -7.99 -3.82
C TRP A 252 -2.60 -8.67 -4.01
N ARG A 253 -1.55 -8.09 -3.43
CA ARG A 253 -0.18 -8.66 -3.52
C ARG A 253 -0.03 -10.02 -2.85
N LEU A 254 -1.02 -10.45 -2.06
CA LEU A 254 -1.04 -11.80 -1.50
C LEU A 254 -1.05 -12.87 -2.60
N ILE A 255 -1.59 -12.58 -3.81
CA ILE A 255 -1.53 -13.53 -4.94
C ILE A 255 -0.08 -13.87 -5.36
N GLN A 256 0.88 -13.02 -5.02
CA GLN A 256 2.29 -13.22 -5.30
C GLN A 256 2.99 -14.09 -4.24
N THR A 257 2.36 -14.31 -3.07
CA THR A 257 2.92 -15.10 -1.98
C THR A 257 2.58 -16.58 -2.12
N PRO A 258 3.33 -17.47 -1.47
CA PRO A 258 2.97 -18.90 -1.36
C PRO A 258 1.61 -19.10 -0.71
N LEU A 259 0.99 -20.23 -0.98
CA LEU A 259 -0.35 -20.52 -0.50
C LEU A 259 -0.46 -20.49 1.03
N HIS A 260 0.50 -21.10 1.74
CA HIS A 260 0.54 -21.10 3.21
C HIS A 260 0.62 -19.68 3.81
N VAL A 261 1.25 -18.73 3.10
CA VAL A 261 1.30 -17.32 3.52
C VAL A 261 -0.05 -16.64 3.30
N GLN A 262 -0.72 -16.93 2.18
CA GLN A 262 -2.07 -16.43 1.93
C GLN A 262 -3.03 -16.93 3.02
N ASP A 263 -2.96 -18.23 3.34
CA ASP A 263 -3.79 -18.86 4.37
C ASP A 263 -3.56 -18.25 5.73
N TYR A 264 -2.30 -18.08 6.11
CA TYR A 264 -1.96 -17.41 7.36
C TYR A 264 -2.59 -16.03 7.46
N ILE A 265 -2.48 -15.17 6.42
CA ILE A 265 -3.06 -13.82 6.46
C ILE A 265 -4.58 -13.88 6.49
N VAL A 266 -5.22 -14.78 5.73
CA VAL A 266 -6.67 -14.97 5.77
C VAL A 266 -7.12 -15.36 7.17
N LEU A 267 -6.51 -16.38 7.77
CA LEU A 267 -6.85 -16.87 9.10
C LEU A 267 -6.54 -15.84 10.18
N HIS A 268 -5.44 -15.09 10.07
CA HIS A 268 -5.10 -13.98 10.94
C HIS A 268 -6.21 -12.91 10.97
N GLU A 269 -6.70 -12.49 9.80
CA GLU A 269 -7.78 -11.51 9.71
C GLU A 269 -9.12 -12.08 10.20
N LEU A 270 -9.36 -13.36 10.01
CA LEU A 270 -10.53 -14.05 10.54
C LEU A 270 -10.49 -14.16 12.07
N CYS A 271 -9.34 -14.39 12.69
CA CYS A 271 -9.17 -14.38 14.14
C CYS A 271 -9.58 -13.05 14.77
N HIS A 272 -9.43 -11.93 14.04
CA HIS A 272 -9.90 -10.63 14.51
C HIS A 272 -11.43 -10.53 14.67
N LEU A 273 -12.23 -11.43 14.10
CA LEU A 273 -13.66 -11.50 14.36
C LEU A 273 -13.98 -11.94 15.79
N ARG A 274 -13.06 -12.66 16.45
CA ARG A 274 -13.16 -13.06 17.86
C ARG A 274 -12.38 -12.14 18.78
N GLU A 275 -11.13 -11.80 18.39
CA GLU A 275 -10.22 -11.00 19.22
C GLU A 275 -9.63 -9.86 18.39
N MET A 276 -10.13 -8.63 18.59
CA MET A 276 -9.71 -7.45 17.83
C MET A 276 -8.28 -6.97 18.13
N ASN A 277 -7.71 -7.39 19.25
CA ASN A 277 -6.38 -7.01 19.68
C ASN A 277 -5.44 -8.21 19.60
N HIS A 278 -4.16 -7.99 19.30
CA HIS A 278 -3.12 -9.02 19.28
C HIS A 278 -2.70 -9.45 20.71
N SER A 279 -3.67 -9.82 21.53
CA SER A 279 -3.49 -10.33 22.89
C SER A 279 -2.99 -11.77 22.86
N ALA A 280 -2.65 -12.33 24.02
CA ALA A 280 -2.32 -13.75 24.14
C ALA A 280 -3.48 -14.67 23.70
N ARG A 281 -4.76 -14.20 23.84
CA ARG A 281 -5.93 -14.95 23.34
C ARG A 281 -5.96 -14.97 21.81
N PHE A 282 -5.66 -13.83 21.17
CA PHE A 282 -5.56 -13.74 19.71
C PHE A 282 -4.53 -14.72 19.18
N TRP A 283 -3.31 -14.73 19.72
CA TRP A 283 -2.25 -15.61 19.24
C TRP A 283 -2.54 -17.09 19.46
N ARG A 284 -3.19 -17.46 20.57
CA ARG A 284 -3.68 -18.83 20.75
C ARG A 284 -4.71 -19.24 19.70
N GLU A 285 -5.59 -18.31 19.30
CA GLU A 285 -6.57 -18.56 18.26
C GLU A 285 -5.89 -18.71 16.88
N VAL A 286 -4.89 -17.87 16.57
CA VAL A 286 -4.10 -17.99 15.34
C VAL A 286 -3.37 -19.35 15.31
N GLU A 287 -2.70 -19.73 16.38
CA GLU A 287 -2.00 -21.01 16.49
C GLU A 287 -2.95 -22.22 16.31
N ARG A 288 -4.17 -22.11 16.84
CA ARG A 288 -5.19 -23.15 16.70
C ARG A 288 -5.69 -23.28 15.26
N LEU A 289 -5.87 -22.18 14.53
CA LEU A 289 -6.41 -22.19 13.16
C LEU A 289 -5.32 -22.38 12.10
N CYS A 290 -4.12 -21.96 12.37
CA CYS A 290 -2.96 -22.01 11.48
C CYS A 290 -1.72 -22.49 12.24
N PRO A 291 -1.61 -23.79 12.56
CA PRO A 291 -0.41 -24.33 13.19
C PRO A 291 0.83 -24.06 12.31
N GLY A 292 1.92 -23.62 12.92
CA GLY A 292 3.16 -23.30 12.20
C GLY A 292 3.11 -21.96 11.42
N PHE A 293 2.25 -21.05 11.82
CA PHE A 293 2.12 -19.72 11.19
C PHE A 293 3.44 -18.92 11.19
N GLU A 294 4.39 -19.24 12.06
CA GLU A 294 5.70 -18.59 12.13
C GLU A 294 6.49 -18.71 10.82
N ALA A 295 6.34 -19.82 10.10
CA ALA A 295 6.97 -20.01 8.78
C ALA A 295 6.45 -18.96 7.78
N ALA A 296 5.15 -18.68 7.78
CA ALA A 296 4.54 -17.67 6.95
C ALA A 296 5.00 -16.24 7.34
N GLU A 297 5.10 -15.95 8.65
CA GLU A 297 5.67 -14.68 9.13
C GLU A 297 7.13 -14.52 8.71
N GLN A 298 7.93 -15.57 8.83
CA GLN A 298 9.33 -15.54 8.43
C GLN A 298 9.46 -15.28 6.93
N TRP A 299 8.66 -15.96 6.12
CA TRP A 299 8.63 -15.75 4.68
C TRP A 299 8.30 -14.30 4.33
N LEU A 300 7.27 -13.73 4.94
CA LEU A 300 6.89 -12.32 4.74
C LEU A 300 8.01 -11.35 5.16
N LYS A 301 8.71 -11.61 6.26
CA LYS A 301 9.86 -10.79 6.70
C LYS A 301 10.98 -10.77 5.65
N GLN A 302 11.24 -11.90 5.02
CA GLN A 302 12.30 -12.05 4.02
C GLN A 302 11.92 -11.45 2.66
N HIS A 303 10.66 -11.62 2.22
CA HIS A 303 10.25 -11.36 0.84
C HIS A 303 9.36 -10.12 0.66
N SER A 304 8.88 -9.48 1.73
CA SER A 304 7.94 -8.35 1.61
C SER A 304 8.48 -7.14 0.84
N SER A 305 9.81 -6.96 0.80
CA SER A 305 10.45 -5.92 -0.02
C SER A 305 10.37 -6.20 -1.53
N LEU A 306 10.21 -7.48 -1.92
CA LEU A 306 10.10 -7.92 -3.32
C LEU A 306 8.69 -7.72 -3.89
N LEU A 307 7.69 -7.60 -3.01
CA LEU A 307 6.28 -7.52 -3.33
C LEU A 307 5.74 -6.08 -3.42
N ARG A 308 6.62 -5.06 -3.33
CA ARG A 308 6.23 -3.65 -3.29
C ARG A 308 6.81 -2.85 -4.44
#